data_adc2ed872475874c610ff87942ae162b
#
_entry.id   adc2ed872475874c610ff87942ae162b
#
_cell.length_a   1.000
_cell.length_b   1.000
_cell.length_c   1.000
_cell.angle_alpha   90.00
_cell.angle_beta   90.00
_cell.angle_gamma   90.00
#
_symmetry.space_group_name_H-M   'P 1'
#
loop_
_entity.id
_entity.type
_entity.pdbx_description
1 polymer ?
#
loop_
_entity_poly.entity_id
_entity_poly.type
_entity_poly.pdbx_seq_one_letter_code
_entity_poly.pdbx_strand_id
1 'polypeptide(L)'
;QVGFEQHRSVAERMVENYPTIFRKDCYIDCRSTIVPRCILSMASAVRQISKMVPTSRIRMESSDDNTYLKAYAGLNSVKQDARGLSDSLHFAYMPDLEPFLNRIFTKPQDINHKKFAHYSFLMGGILGSTPIAEVKDLDYLFTEEERAAMWRASNIRRYALTGPSKPFGKVIISGVYPLVENIITTADRAIANGDEQATLRFAHDVTVIPLAALLGIKCANTVTDDWANVGYKWRINEVTPMGANIQMVFYRSKKCDDILIKVLHNEREQLLDSAVATPVESVYYRWE
;
A
#
# COMPACT_ATOMS: atom_id res chain seq x y z
N GLN A 1 -2.91 -8.30 -15.75
CA GLN A 1 -3.40 -9.68 -15.51
C GLN A 1 -2.97 -10.16 -14.12
N VAL A 2 -1.70 -10.15 -13.75
CA VAL A 2 -1.20 -10.67 -12.45
C VAL A 2 -1.74 -9.89 -11.25
N GLY A 3 -1.81 -8.56 -11.28
CA GLY A 3 -2.43 -7.77 -10.20
C GLY A 3 -3.89 -8.16 -9.97
N PHE A 4 -4.61 -8.49 -11.04
CA PHE A 4 -5.97 -8.99 -10.96
C PHE A 4 -6.03 -10.35 -10.24
N GLU A 5 -5.13 -11.27 -10.57
CA GLU A 5 -5.02 -12.58 -9.92
C GLU A 5 -4.63 -12.46 -8.44
N GLN A 6 -3.75 -11.51 -8.09
CA GLN A 6 -3.38 -11.27 -6.69
C GLN A 6 -4.58 -10.80 -5.86
N HIS A 7 -5.38 -9.85 -6.34
CA HIS A 7 -6.58 -9.40 -5.62
C HIS A 7 -7.63 -10.50 -5.52
N ARG A 8 -7.73 -11.38 -6.53
CA ARG A 8 -8.56 -12.58 -6.46
C ARG A 8 -8.10 -13.49 -5.33
N SER A 9 -6.81 -13.80 -5.27
CA SER A 9 -6.25 -14.71 -4.26
C SER A 9 -6.34 -14.13 -2.84
N VAL A 10 -6.15 -12.81 -2.66
CA VAL A 10 -6.38 -12.14 -1.37
C VAL A 10 -7.84 -12.29 -0.93
N ALA A 11 -8.78 -12.05 -1.85
CA ALA A 11 -10.21 -12.18 -1.57
C ALA A 11 -10.61 -13.65 -1.22
N GLU A 12 -10.01 -14.63 -1.90
CA GLU A 12 -10.21 -16.06 -1.62
C GLU A 12 -9.79 -16.40 -0.19
N ARG A 13 -8.56 -16.08 0.20
CA ARG A 13 -8.07 -16.31 1.56
C ARG A 13 -8.85 -15.54 2.63
N MET A 14 -9.31 -14.33 2.30
CA MET A 14 -10.14 -13.54 3.21
C MET A 14 -11.47 -14.24 3.51
N VAL A 15 -12.13 -14.80 2.49
CA VAL A 15 -13.37 -15.58 2.67
C VAL A 15 -13.11 -16.85 3.47
N GLU A 16 -12.02 -17.57 3.19
CA GLU A 16 -11.63 -18.79 3.90
C GLU A 16 -11.30 -18.54 5.37
N ASN A 17 -10.55 -17.47 5.66
CA ASN A 17 -10.11 -17.13 7.00
C ASN A 17 -11.23 -16.57 7.89
N TYR A 18 -12.26 -15.95 7.28
CA TYR A 18 -13.34 -15.27 8.02
C TYR A 18 -14.75 -15.76 7.60
N PRO A 19 -15.06 -17.06 7.70
CA PRO A 19 -16.33 -17.62 7.23
C PRO A 19 -17.55 -17.09 7.99
N THR A 20 -17.38 -16.56 9.20
CA THR A 20 -18.47 -15.93 9.95
C THR A 20 -18.84 -14.55 9.42
N ILE A 21 -17.90 -13.85 8.77
CA ILE A 21 -18.12 -12.57 8.09
C ILE A 21 -18.70 -12.82 6.70
N PHE A 22 -18.04 -13.67 5.91
CA PHE A 22 -18.44 -14.03 4.55
C PHE A 22 -19.42 -15.21 4.52
N ARG A 23 -20.48 -15.09 5.29
CA ARG A 23 -21.55 -16.09 5.36
C ARG A 23 -22.64 -15.84 4.33
N LYS A 24 -23.57 -16.77 4.24
CA LYS A 24 -24.79 -16.62 3.40
C LYS A 24 -25.48 -15.27 3.69
N ASP A 25 -25.87 -14.58 2.61
CA ASP A 25 -26.60 -13.32 2.64
C ASP A 25 -25.85 -12.14 3.33
N CYS A 26 -24.50 -12.24 3.49
CA CYS A 26 -23.69 -11.14 4.01
C CYS A 26 -23.77 -9.91 3.11
N TYR A 27 -23.75 -8.72 3.72
CA TYR A 27 -23.67 -7.45 3.01
C TYR A 27 -22.24 -6.90 3.04
N ILE A 28 -21.73 -6.54 1.86
CA ILE A 28 -20.37 -6.05 1.67
C ILE A 28 -20.41 -4.74 0.89
N ASP A 29 -19.86 -3.66 1.44
CA ASP A 29 -19.71 -2.39 0.77
C ASP A 29 -18.28 -2.23 0.21
N CYS A 30 -18.15 -2.14 -1.12
CA CYS A 30 -16.89 -2.02 -1.84
C CYS A 30 -16.75 -0.63 -2.44
N ARG A 31 -15.68 0.08 -2.09
CA ARG A 31 -15.39 1.43 -2.57
C ARG A 31 -14.02 1.51 -3.22
N SER A 32 -13.92 2.21 -4.34
CA SER A 32 -12.64 2.48 -4.97
C SER A 32 -12.49 3.94 -5.39
N THR A 33 -11.24 4.35 -5.61
CA THR A 33 -10.99 5.57 -6.39
C THR A 33 -11.44 5.35 -7.84
N ILE A 34 -11.66 6.43 -8.59
CA ILE A 34 -12.03 6.38 -10.02
C ILE A 34 -10.90 5.89 -10.95
N VAL A 35 -9.73 5.60 -10.40
CA VAL A 35 -8.57 5.16 -11.20
C VAL A 35 -8.80 3.73 -11.70
N PRO A 36 -8.69 3.46 -13.01
CA PRO A 36 -9.05 2.15 -13.60
C PRO A 36 -8.42 0.94 -12.90
N ARG A 37 -7.15 1.00 -12.49
CA ARG A 37 -6.49 -0.11 -11.79
C ARG A 37 -7.15 -0.44 -10.45
N CYS A 38 -7.65 0.57 -9.71
CA CYS A 38 -8.35 0.35 -8.43
C CYS A 38 -9.74 -0.25 -8.66
N ILE A 39 -10.46 0.21 -9.70
CA ILE A 39 -11.73 -0.37 -10.11
C ILE A 39 -11.56 -1.85 -10.51
N LEU A 40 -10.52 -2.16 -11.29
CA LEU A 40 -10.22 -3.53 -11.71
C LEU A 40 -9.83 -4.42 -10.51
N SER A 41 -9.09 -3.89 -9.55
CA SER A 41 -8.75 -4.60 -8.30
C SER A 41 -10.02 -4.90 -7.49
N MET A 42 -10.91 -3.93 -7.34
CA MET A 42 -12.22 -4.10 -6.70
C MET A 42 -13.05 -5.17 -7.43
N ALA A 43 -13.17 -5.08 -8.75
CA ALA A 43 -13.93 -6.03 -9.55
C ALA A 43 -13.38 -7.46 -9.44
N SER A 44 -12.05 -7.62 -9.37
CA SER A 44 -11.43 -8.93 -9.19
C SER A 44 -11.77 -9.55 -7.84
N ALA A 45 -11.64 -8.77 -6.76
CA ALA A 45 -11.97 -9.24 -5.41
C ALA A 45 -13.46 -9.61 -5.30
N VAL A 46 -14.34 -8.72 -5.77
CA VAL A 46 -15.80 -8.94 -5.76
C VAL A 46 -16.19 -10.19 -6.54
N ARG A 47 -15.62 -10.37 -7.74
CA ARG A 47 -15.86 -11.58 -8.53
C ARG A 47 -15.52 -12.86 -7.77
N GLN A 48 -14.39 -12.88 -7.04
CA GLN A 48 -14.00 -14.06 -6.26
C GLN A 48 -14.93 -14.27 -5.06
N ILE A 49 -15.27 -13.22 -4.33
CA ILE A 49 -16.21 -13.32 -3.21
C ILE A 49 -17.57 -13.84 -3.69
N SER A 50 -18.13 -13.26 -4.77
CA SER A 50 -19.40 -13.71 -5.32
C SER A 50 -19.38 -15.16 -5.82
N LYS A 51 -18.23 -15.65 -6.30
CA LYS A 51 -18.06 -17.06 -6.66
C LYS A 51 -18.11 -17.98 -5.44
N MET A 52 -17.51 -17.58 -4.34
CA MET A 52 -17.43 -18.39 -3.11
C MET A 52 -18.70 -18.26 -2.25
N VAL A 53 -19.33 -17.09 -2.26
CA VAL A 53 -20.57 -16.79 -1.52
C VAL A 53 -21.61 -16.21 -2.47
N PRO A 54 -22.29 -17.05 -3.29
CA PRO A 54 -23.20 -16.59 -4.36
C PRO A 54 -24.39 -15.78 -3.85
N THR A 55 -24.77 -15.92 -2.58
CA THR A 55 -25.87 -15.18 -1.95
C THR A 55 -25.45 -13.86 -1.32
N SER A 56 -24.15 -13.50 -1.39
CA SER A 56 -23.67 -12.24 -0.84
C SER A 56 -24.29 -11.05 -1.57
N ARG A 57 -24.65 -10.02 -0.81
CA ARG A 57 -25.15 -8.75 -1.34
C ARG A 57 -23.98 -7.76 -1.36
N ILE A 58 -23.48 -7.46 -2.54
CA ILE A 58 -22.29 -6.63 -2.70
C ILE A 58 -22.65 -5.33 -3.40
N ARG A 59 -22.40 -4.20 -2.74
CA ARG A 59 -22.45 -2.88 -3.34
C ARG A 59 -21.04 -2.53 -3.84
N MET A 60 -20.96 -2.07 -5.07
CA MET A 60 -19.73 -1.54 -5.66
C MET A 60 -19.93 -0.08 -6.02
N GLU A 61 -19.00 0.78 -5.60
CA GLU A 61 -19.04 2.19 -5.93
C GLU A 61 -17.64 2.72 -6.23
N SER A 62 -17.54 3.49 -7.31
CA SER A 62 -16.33 4.21 -7.69
C SER A 62 -16.76 5.60 -8.15
N SER A 63 -16.53 6.60 -7.33
CA SER A 63 -16.90 7.98 -7.58
C SER A 63 -15.84 8.96 -7.09
N ASP A 64 -15.94 10.21 -7.52
CA ASP A 64 -15.11 11.30 -7.00
C ASP A 64 -15.43 11.66 -5.55
N ASP A 65 -16.58 11.26 -5.02
CA ASP A 65 -16.96 11.44 -3.61
C ASP A 65 -16.07 10.63 -2.66
N ASN A 66 -15.43 9.56 -3.15
CA ASN A 66 -14.47 8.78 -2.39
C ASN A 66 -13.11 9.48 -2.24
N THR A 67 -13.11 10.81 -1.99
CA THR A 67 -11.89 11.62 -1.81
C THR A 67 -11.04 11.16 -0.64
N TYR A 68 -11.64 10.60 0.40
CA TYR A 68 -10.95 10.03 1.56
C TYR A 68 -9.99 8.88 1.22
N LEU A 69 -10.16 8.24 0.06
CA LEU A 69 -9.22 7.25 -0.46
C LEU A 69 -7.97 7.86 -1.11
N LYS A 70 -7.91 9.19 -1.24
CA LYS A 70 -6.80 9.94 -1.85
C LYS A 70 -6.01 10.64 -0.75
N ALA A 71 -4.92 10.02 -0.27
CA ALA A 71 -4.10 10.48 0.86
C ALA A 71 -3.57 11.93 0.79
N TYR A 72 -3.64 12.58 -0.35
CA TYR A 72 -3.09 13.94 -0.55
C TYR A 72 -4.14 14.99 -0.89
N ALA A 73 -5.41 14.70 -0.69
CA ALA A 73 -6.45 15.70 -0.89
C ALA A 73 -6.23 16.87 0.09
N GLY A 74 -6.01 18.08 -0.45
CA GLY A 74 -5.76 19.27 0.36
C GLY A 74 -4.30 19.57 0.74
N LEU A 75 -3.33 18.72 0.42
CA LEU A 75 -1.90 18.89 0.79
C LEU A 75 -1.01 19.31 -0.40
N ASN A 76 -1.50 20.10 -1.33
CA ASN A 76 -0.82 20.36 -2.61
C ASN A 76 0.58 21.00 -2.47
N SER A 77 0.78 21.97 -1.57
CA SER A 77 2.08 22.64 -1.36
C SER A 77 3.10 21.67 -0.78
N VAL A 78 2.76 21.02 0.33
CA VAL A 78 3.66 20.04 0.99
C VAL A 78 4.00 18.88 0.06
N LYS A 79 3.04 18.43 -0.75
CA LYS A 79 3.27 17.40 -1.75
C LYS A 79 4.28 17.84 -2.81
N GLN A 80 4.28 19.11 -3.18
CA GLN A 80 5.26 19.65 -4.14
C GLN A 80 6.66 19.69 -3.53
N ASP A 81 6.80 20.15 -2.28
CA ASP A 81 8.08 20.19 -1.58
C ASP A 81 8.63 18.78 -1.33
N ALA A 82 7.79 17.87 -0.86
CA ALA A 82 8.16 16.46 -0.67
C ALA A 82 8.56 15.79 -1.98
N ARG A 83 7.92 16.15 -3.09
CA ARG A 83 8.31 15.68 -4.43
C ARG A 83 9.66 16.23 -4.85
N GLY A 84 9.92 17.52 -4.64
CA GLY A 84 11.22 18.16 -4.91
C GLY A 84 12.36 17.47 -4.15
N LEU A 85 12.17 17.23 -2.84
CA LEU A 85 13.12 16.49 -2.03
C LEU A 85 13.31 15.04 -2.54
N SER A 86 12.21 14.34 -2.81
CA SER A 86 12.26 12.94 -3.24
C SER A 86 12.97 12.77 -4.57
N ASP A 87 12.77 13.68 -5.52
CA ASP A 87 13.43 13.66 -6.81
C ASP A 87 14.93 14.03 -6.68
N SER A 88 15.29 15.01 -5.84
CA SER A 88 16.68 15.34 -5.54
C SER A 88 17.43 14.16 -4.92
N LEU A 89 16.82 13.50 -3.94
CA LEU A 89 17.39 12.31 -3.30
C LEU A 89 17.51 11.15 -4.30
N HIS A 90 16.51 10.95 -5.15
CA HIS A 90 16.57 9.92 -6.19
C HIS A 90 17.81 10.08 -7.07
N PHE A 91 18.04 11.29 -7.56
CA PHE A 91 19.23 11.57 -8.41
C PHE A 91 20.54 11.46 -7.62
N ALA A 92 20.57 11.87 -6.35
CA ALA A 92 21.77 11.81 -5.54
C ALA A 92 22.21 10.37 -5.20
N TYR A 93 21.28 9.43 -5.16
CA TYR A 93 21.53 8.02 -4.85
C TYR A 93 21.45 7.09 -6.07
N MET A 94 21.22 7.62 -7.27
CA MET A 94 21.30 6.82 -8.50
C MET A 94 22.74 6.36 -8.73
N PRO A 95 22.95 5.15 -9.24
CA PRO A 95 24.28 4.70 -9.66
C PRO A 95 24.78 5.52 -10.83
N ASP A 96 26.10 5.51 -11.03
CA ASP A 96 26.67 5.96 -12.29
C ASP A 96 26.13 5.09 -13.44
N LEU A 97 25.51 5.75 -14.41
CA LEU A 97 24.91 5.06 -15.56
C LEU A 97 25.86 4.90 -16.74
N GLU A 98 27.06 5.47 -16.70
CA GLU A 98 28.00 5.40 -17.81
C GLU A 98 28.39 3.96 -18.18
N PRO A 99 28.70 3.05 -17.24
CA PRO A 99 28.98 1.67 -17.56
C PRO A 99 27.80 0.94 -18.25
N PHE A 100 26.58 1.23 -17.81
CA PHE A 100 25.37 0.69 -18.41
C PHE A 100 25.15 1.24 -19.83
N LEU A 101 25.30 2.56 -20.02
CA LEU A 101 25.16 3.19 -21.32
C LEU A 101 26.18 2.67 -22.35
N ASN A 102 27.42 2.46 -21.91
CA ASN A 102 28.49 1.91 -22.75
C ASN A 102 28.24 0.44 -23.16
N ARG A 103 27.45 -0.31 -22.39
CA ARG A 103 27.06 -1.69 -22.75
C ARG A 103 25.94 -1.75 -23.78
N ILE A 104 25.05 -0.77 -23.78
CA ILE A 104 23.80 -0.84 -24.56
C ILE A 104 23.84 0.02 -25.82
N PHE A 105 24.52 1.16 -25.77
CA PHE A 105 24.51 2.13 -26.85
C PHE A 105 25.87 2.21 -27.56
N THR A 106 25.82 2.31 -28.88
CA THR A 106 27.02 2.51 -29.72
C THR A 106 27.59 3.93 -29.62
N LYS A 107 26.77 4.90 -29.21
CA LYS A 107 27.14 6.30 -29.00
C LYS A 107 26.59 6.81 -27.66
N PRO A 108 27.11 6.33 -26.52
CA PRO A 108 26.62 6.68 -25.20
C PRO A 108 26.71 8.18 -24.88
N GLN A 109 27.67 8.88 -25.45
CA GLN A 109 27.87 10.32 -25.27
C GLN A 109 26.69 11.16 -25.79
N ASP A 110 25.89 10.64 -26.72
CA ASP A 110 24.73 11.34 -27.30
C ASP A 110 23.47 11.19 -26.37
N ILE A 111 23.58 10.42 -25.30
CA ILE A 111 22.47 10.16 -24.40
C ILE A 111 22.40 11.21 -23.28
N ASN A 112 21.25 11.84 -23.13
CA ASN A 112 21.01 12.73 -22.00
C ASN A 112 20.87 11.94 -20.70
N HIS A 113 21.91 11.94 -19.87
CA HIS A 113 21.99 11.17 -18.61
C HIS A 113 20.82 11.47 -17.64
N LYS A 114 20.36 12.73 -17.52
CA LYS A 114 19.24 13.10 -16.66
C LYS A 114 17.92 12.51 -17.13
N LYS A 115 17.66 12.58 -18.44
CA LYS A 115 16.48 11.94 -19.03
C LYS A 115 16.56 10.42 -18.89
N PHE A 116 17.73 9.86 -19.09
CA PHE A 116 17.95 8.43 -19.00
C PHE A 116 17.80 7.90 -17.57
N ALA A 117 18.26 8.64 -16.55
CA ALA A 117 18.02 8.30 -15.15
C ALA A 117 16.52 8.18 -14.82
N HIS A 118 15.69 9.05 -15.40
CA HIS A 118 14.24 8.94 -15.29
C HIS A 118 13.71 7.68 -15.99
N TYR A 119 14.20 7.38 -17.19
CA TYR A 119 13.80 6.17 -17.92
C TYR A 119 14.33 4.87 -17.29
N SER A 120 15.52 4.90 -16.68
CA SER A 120 16.04 3.73 -15.96
C SER A 120 15.22 3.43 -14.70
N PHE A 121 14.65 4.45 -14.05
CA PHE A 121 13.66 4.26 -13.00
C PHE A 121 12.40 3.56 -13.54
N LEU A 122 11.90 3.99 -14.69
CA LEU A 122 10.78 3.32 -15.36
C LEU A 122 11.15 1.90 -15.80
N MET A 123 12.35 1.69 -16.32
CA MET A 123 12.86 0.37 -16.67
C MET A 123 13.03 -0.52 -15.44
N GLY A 124 13.57 -0.01 -14.35
CA GLY A 124 13.64 -0.73 -13.07
C GLY A 124 12.26 -1.17 -12.57
N GLY A 125 11.24 -0.32 -12.75
CA GLY A 125 9.84 -0.69 -12.50
C GLY A 125 9.30 -1.76 -13.45
N ILE A 126 9.68 -1.69 -14.73
CA ILE A 126 9.32 -2.69 -15.74
C ILE A 126 10.03 -4.01 -15.42
N LEU A 127 11.32 -3.99 -15.15
CA LEU A 127 12.10 -5.19 -14.79
C LEU A 127 11.60 -5.84 -13.52
N GLY A 128 11.29 -5.05 -12.48
CA GLY A 128 10.66 -5.55 -11.25
C GLY A 128 9.29 -6.17 -11.48
N SER A 129 8.65 -5.87 -12.61
CA SER A 129 7.35 -6.41 -13.01
C SER A 129 7.45 -7.54 -14.04
N THR A 130 8.63 -7.84 -14.59
CA THR A 130 8.78 -8.85 -15.64
C THR A 130 8.40 -10.26 -15.23
N PRO A 131 8.73 -10.75 -14.01
CA PRO A 131 8.27 -12.06 -13.55
C PRO A 131 6.75 -12.14 -13.48
N ILE A 132 6.12 -10.98 -13.27
CA ILE A 132 4.68 -10.80 -13.16
C ILE A 132 3.99 -10.77 -14.54
N ALA A 133 4.65 -10.25 -15.55
CA ALA A 133 4.11 -10.05 -16.89
C ALA A 133 4.43 -11.18 -17.88
N GLU A 134 5.08 -12.25 -17.44
CA GLU A 134 5.59 -13.34 -18.32
C GLU A 134 6.49 -12.81 -19.46
N VAL A 135 7.10 -11.64 -19.25
CA VAL A 135 8.05 -11.06 -20.20
C VAL A 135 9.39 -11.76 -20.02
N LYS A 136 10.04 -12.09 -21.12
CA LYS A 136 11.37 -12.69 -21.10
C LYS A 136 12.31 -11.86 -20.23
N ASP A 137 13.10 -12.59 -19.47
CA ASP A 137 14.10 -12.07 -18.55
C ASP A 137 14.95 -10.96 -19.20
N LEU A 138 14.88 -9.75 -18.65
CA LEU A 138 15.71 -8.60 -19.00
C LEU A 138 16.80 -8.34 -17.95
N ASP A 139 16.93 -9.25 -16.97
CA ASP A 139 17.86 -9.08 -15.85
C ASP A 139 19.32 -8.98 -16.32
N TYR A 140 19.64 -9.58 -17.47
CA TYR A 140 20.97 -9.48 -18.08
C TYR A 140 21.39 -8.08 -18.49
N LEU A 141 20.44 -7.12 -18.59
CA LEU A 141 20.74 -5.75 -18.96
C LEU A 141 21.50 -4.99 -17.87
N PHE A 142 21.30 -5.36 -16.61
CA PHE A 142 21.89 -4.70 -15.46
C PHE A 142 22.73 -5.67 -14.63
N THR A 143 23.81 -5.16 -14.06
CA THR A 143 24.54 -5.90 -13.04
C THR A 143 23.73 -5.97 -11.74
N GLU A 144 24.10 -6.87 -10.83
CA GLU A 144 23.46 -6.99 -9.54
C GLU A 144 23.64 -5.70 -8.71
N GLU A 145 24.83 -5.10 -8.77
CA GLU A 145 25.16 -3.84 -8.10
C GLU A 145 24.31 -2.68 -8.64
N GLU A 146 24.14 -2.60 -9.96
CA GLU A 146 23.29 -1.57 -10.59
C GLU A 146 21.83 -1.74 -10.15
N ARG A 147 21.30 -2.97 -10.15
CA ARG A 147 19.93 -3.25 -9.67
C ARG A 147 19.76 -2.87 -8.20
N ALA A 148 20.72 -3.24 -7.35
CA ALA A 148 20.69 -2.90 -5.93
C ALA A 148 20.74 -1.38 -5.71
N ALA A 149 21.57 -0.66 -6.46
CA ALA A 149 21.67 0.80 -6.36
C ALA A 149 20.41 1.50 -6.86
N MET A 150 19.83 1.06 -7.98
CA MET A 150 18.56 1.59 -8.49
C MET A 150 17.40 1.32 -7.52
N TRP A 151 17.35 0.11 -6.92
CA TRP A 151 16.38 -0.19 -5.88
C TRP A 151 16.53 0.76 -4.69
N ARG A 152 17.76 0.97 -4.22
CA ARG A 152 18.06 1.88 -3.09
C ARG A 152 17.59 3.29 -3.38
N ALA A 153 17.93 3.85 -4.52
CA ALA A 153 17.50 5.19 -4.95
C ALA A 153 15.96 5.30 -5.02
N SER A 154 15.31 4.27 -5.57
CA SER A 154 13.86 4.20 -5.67
C SER A 154 13.19 4.09 -4.29
N ASN A 155 13.76 3.30 -3.40
CA ASN A 155 13.27 3.13 -2.03
C ASN A 155 13.38 4.44 -1.23
N ILE A 156 14.53 5.12 -1.31
CA ILE A 156 14.74 6.44 -0.68
C ILE A 156 13.73 7.45 -1.23
N ARG A 157 13.57 7.51 -2.54
CA ARG A 157 12.61 8.37 -3.20
C ARG A 157 11.18 8.14 -2.69
N ARG A 158 10.77 6.88 -2.62
CA ARG A 158 9.41 6.51 -2.15
C ARG A 158 9.24 6.86 -0.68
N TYR A 159 10.22 6.57 0.15
CA TYR A 159 10.20 6.91 1.57
C TYR A 159 10.08 8.44 1.79
N ALA A 160 10.88 9.25 1.07
CA ALA A 160 10.83 10.70 1.19
C ALA A 160 9.47 11.29 0.75
N LEU A 161 8.85 10.67 -0.28
CA LEU A 161 7.58 11.17 -0.85
C LEU A 161 6.34 10.74 -0.05
N THR A 162 6.35 9.55 0.56
CA THR A 162 5.12 8.93 1.10
C THR A 162 5.29 8.31 2.48
N GLY A 163 6.54 8.08 2.91
CA GLY A 163 6.84 7.50 4.19
C GLY A 163 6.86 8.53 5.33
N PRO A 164 7.05 8.07 6.57
CA PRO A 164 7.15 8.92 7.75
C PRO A 164 8.51 9.63 7.85
N SER A 165 8.95 10.25 6.76
CA SER A 165 10.24 10.95 6.73
C SER A 165 10.25 12.13 7.71
N LYS A 166 11.42 12.42 8.31
CA LYS A 166 11.55 13.48 9.31
C LYS A 166 11.11 14.87 8.78
N PRO A 167 11.44 15.27 7.54
CA PRO A 167 11.00 16.58 7.03
C PRO A 167 9.49 16.72 6.83
N PHE A 168 8.83 15.72 6.25
CA PHE A 168 7.45 15.84 5.77
C PHE A 168 6.49 14.77 6.31
N GLY A 169 7.00 13.73 6.96
CA GLY A 169 6.23 12.55 7.33
C GLY A 169 4.97 12.85 8.15
N LYS A 170 5.04 13.76 9.12
CA LYS A 170 3.87 14.14 9.93
C LYS A 170 2.73 14.69 9.07
N VAL A 171 3.02 15.56 8.12
CA VAL A 171 2.02 16.16 7.24
C VAL A 171 1.53 15.14 6.21
N ILE A 172 2.42 14.31 5.67
CA ILE A 172 2.06 13.24 4.73
C ILE A 172 1.11 12.25 5.40
N ILE A 173 1.40 11.83 6.64
CA ILE A 173 0.56 10.92 7.41
C ILE A 173 -0.80 11.55 7.71
N SER A 174 -0.89 12.84 8.01
CA SER A 174 -2.19 13.50 8.23
C SER A 174 -3.11 13.45 7.02
N GLY A 175 -2.57 13.25 5.83
CA GLY A 175 -3.35 13.09 4.60
C GLY A 175 -4.27 11.86 4.57
N VAL A 176 -4.09 10.90 5.47
CA VAL A 176 -5.00 9.74 5.59
C VAL A 176 -6.03 9.88 6.73
N TYR A 177 -6.05 10.99 7.46
CA TYR A 177 -7.04 11.20 8.53
C TYR A 177 -8.49 11.07 8.04
N PRO A 178 -8.89 11.61 6.86
CA PRO A 178 -10.24 11.40 6.34
C PRO A 178 -10.57 9.93 6.09
N LEU A 179 -9.57 9.11 5.71
CA LEU A 179 -9.75 7.67 5.57
C LEU A 179 -9.95 6.99 6.93
N VAL A 180 -9.16 7.38 7.94
CA VAL A 180 -9.30 6.85 9.30
C VAL A 180 -10.67 7.20 9.88
N GLU A 181 -11.12 8.45 9.72
CA GLU A 181 -12.46 8.88 10.12
C GLU A 181 -13.55 8.05 9.44
N ASN A 182 -13.41 7.81 8.13
CA ASN A 182 -14.32 6.94 7.40
C ASN A 182 -14.28 5.49 7.91
N ILE A 183 -13.11 4.95 8.26
CA ILE A 183 -12.97 3.61 8.83
C ILE A 183 -13.69 3.54 10.18
N ILE A 184 -13.45 4.49 11.08
CA ILE A 184 -14.07 4.54 12.41
C ILE A 184 -15.59 4.63 12.26
N THR A 185 -16.08 5.62 11.53
CA THR A 185 -17.52 5.84 11.34
C THR A 185 -18.23 4.63 10.75
N THR A 186 -17.62 3.96 9.77
CA THR A 186 -18.23 2.76 9.17
C THR A 186 -18.17 1.55 10.09
N ALA A 187 -17.09 1.40 10.87
CA ALA A 187 -16.96 0.33 11.86
C ALA A 187 -18.00 0.49 12.99
N ASP A 188 -18.12 1.68 13.57
CA ASP A 188 -19.09 1.97 14.64
C ASP A 188 -20.52 1.72 14.18
N ARG A 189 -20.87 2.16 12.95
CA ARG A 189 -22.17 1.89 12.37
C ARG A 189 -22.42 0.38 12.18
N ALA A 190 -21.46 -0.36 11.66
CA ALA A 190 -21.57 -1.79 11.45
C ALA A 190 -21.68 -2.56 12.78
N ILE A 191 -20.93 -2.11 13.80
CA ILE A 191 -21.00 -2.67 15.16
C ILE A 191 -22.38 -2.43 15.78
N ALA A 192 -22.93 -1.24 15.64
CA ALA A 192 -24.23 -0.86 16.22
C ALA A 192 -25.40 -1.56 15.52
N ASN A 193 -25.40 -1.59 14.18
CA ASN A 193 -26.54 -2.05 13.39
C ASN A 193 -26.46 -3.54 13.02
N GLY A 194 -25.25 -4.09 12.85
CA GLY A 194 -25.02 -5.47 12.46
C GLY A 194 -25.42 -5.82 11.02
N ASP A 195 -25.69 -4.80 10.18
CA ASP A 195 -26.22 -4.94 8.83
C ASP A 195 -25.13 -5.03 7.76
N GLU A 196 -23.92 -4.53 8.05
CA GLU A 196 -22.76 -4.55 7.16
C GLU A 196 -21.66 -5.45 7.76
N GLN A 197 -21.32 -6.53 7.05
CA GLN A 197 -20.34 -7.49 7.52
C GLN A 197 -18.93 -7.16 7.09
N ALA A 198 -18.75 -6.49 5.95
CA ALA A 198 -17.43 -6.06 5.51
C ALA A 198 -17.50 -4.77 4.67
N THR A 199 -16.49 -3.91 4.86
CA THR A 199 -16.22 -2.76 3.99
C THR A 199 -14.86 -2.94 3.34
N LEU A 200 -14.82 -2.96 2.02
CA LEU A 200 -13.59 -3.10 1.23
C LEU A 200 -13.27 -1.78 0.53
N ARG A 201 -12.04 -1.30 0.69
CA ARG A 201 -11.57 -0.02 0.14
C ARG A 201 -10.38 -0.24 -0.78
N PHE A 202 -10.48 0.19 -2.03
CA PHE A 202 -9.45 0.01 -3.07
C PHE A 202 -8.85 1.36 -3.43
N ALA A 203 -7.60 1.54 -3.05
CA ALA A 203 -6.88 2.80 -3.19
C ALA A 203 -5.49 2.59 -3.80
N HIS A 204 -4.49 3.31 -3.31
CA HIS A 204 -3.14 3.36 -3.86
C HIS A 204 -2.11 3.06 -2.77
N ASP A 205 -0.90 2.69 -3.20
CA ASP A 205 0.28 2.58 -2.33
C ASP A 205 0.52 3.87 -1.52
N VAL A 206 0.35 5.03 -2.16
CA VAL A 206 0.45 6.35 -1.53
C VAL A 206 -0.61 6.60 -0.44
N THR A 207 -1.63 5.76 -0.32
CA THR A 207 -2.62 5.77 0.76
C THR A 207 -2.28 4.71 1.81
N VAL A 208 -1.85 3.52 1.36
CA VAL A 208 -1.51 2.39 2.26
C VAL A 208 -0.28 2.70 3.11
N ILE A 209 0.76 3.33 2.53
CA ILE A 209 2.00 3.65 3.26
C ILE A 209 1.74 4.55 4.47
N PRO A 210 1.13 5.76 4.32
CA PRO A 210 0.89 6.62 5.47
C PRO A 210 -0.14 6.03 6.44
N LEU A 211 -1.11 5.24 5.98
CA LEU A 211 -2.03 4.53 6.87
C LEU A 211 -1.29 3.49 7.72
N ALA A 212 -0.41 2.69 7.13
CA ALA A 212 0.41 1.72 7.84
C ALA A 212 1.32 2.40 8.87
N ALA A 213 1.91 3.55 8.51
CA ALA A 213 2.74 4.33 9.42
C ALA A 213 1.92 4.92 10.59
N LEU A 214 0.71 5.44 10.32
CA LEU A 214 -0.19 5.98 11.34
C LEU A 214 -0.64 4.91 12.33
N LEU A 215 -0.91 3.70 11.84
CA LEU A 215 -1.28 2.56 12.68
C LEU A 215 -0.10 1.99 13.48
N GLY A 216 1.11 2.52 13.33
CA GLY A 216 2.29 2.04 14.05
C GLY A 216 2.77 0.67 13.58
N ILE A 217 2.50 0.29 12.32
CA ILE A 217 3.00 -0.97 11.75
C ILE A 217 4.52 -0.90 11.62
N LYS A 218 5.22 -1.81 12.28
CA LYS A 218 6.68 -1.76 12.50
C LYS A 218 7.50 -1.52 11.23
N CYS A 219 7.18 -2.18 10.12
CA CYS A 219 7.94 -1.99 8.86
C CYS A 219 7.66 -0.63 8.19
N ALA A 220 6.61 0.09 8.61
CA ALA A 220 6.15 1.33 7.97
C ALA A 220 6.40 2.59 8.80
N ASN A 221 6.56 2.50 10.14
CA ASN A 221 6.54 3.66 11.04
C ASN A 221 7.92 4.25 11.39
N THR A 222 9.00 3.78 10.77
CA THR A 222 10.35 4.30 11.06
C THR A 222 10.50 5.75 10.60
N VAL A 223 10.77 6.66 11.56
CA VAL A 223 11.03 8.08 11.29
C VAL A 223 12.53 8.33 11.23
N THR A 224 13.03 8.81 10.10
CA THR A 224 14.47 9.11 9.92
C THR A 224 14.69 10.19 8.85
N ASP A 225 15.86 10.79 8.87
CA ASP A 225 16.47 11.60 7.82
C ASP A 225 17.86 11.04 7.39
N ASP A 226 18.19 9.87 7.89
CA ASP A 226 19.37 9.11 7.47
C ASP A 226 19.08 8.38 6.15
N TRP A 227 19.15 9.13 5.06
CA TRP A 227 18.77 8.68 3.73
C TRP A 227 19.61 7.50 3.24
N ALA A 228 20.90 7.48 3.56
CA ALA A 228 21.80 6.42 3.14
C ALA A 228 21.41 5.06 3.72
N ASN A 229 20.85 5.05 4.92
CA ASN A 229 20.53 3.86 5.69
C ASN A 229 19.01 3.55 5.74
N VAL A 230 18.17 4.30 5.03
CA VAL A 230 16.70 4.06 4.99
C VAL A 230 16.39 2.61 4.65
N GLY A 231 17.07 2.02 3.68
CA GLY A 231 16.80 0.64 3.21
C GLY A 231 17.03 -0.46 4.25
N TYR A 232 17.71 -0.19 5.34
CA TYR A 232 17.87 -1.14 6.46
C TYR A 232 16.67 -1.13 7.42
N LYS A 233 15.89 -0.07 7.43
CA LYS A 233 14.81 0.15 8.39
C LYS A 233 13.43 0.22 7.77
N TRP A 234 13.36 0.65 6.51
CA TRP A 234 12.13 0.82 5.77
C TRP A 234 12.31 0.38 4.33
N ARG A 235 11.51 -0.56 3.89
CA ARG A 235 11.58 -1.14 2.55
C ARG A 235 10.23 -1.11 1.88
N ILE A 236 10.14 -0.48 0.72
CA ILE A 236 8.89 -0.34 -0.02
C ILE A 236 8.22 -1.69 -0.33
N ASN A 237 9.02 -2.69 -0.66
CA ASN A 237 8.54 -4.04 -0.97
C ASN A 237 8.05 -4.83 0.26
N GLU A 238 8.34 -4.39 1.47
CA GLU A 238 7.78 -4.94 2.72
C GLU A 238 6.53 -4.17 3.13
N VAL A 239 6.52 -2.83 2.93
CA VAL A 239 5.39 -1.98 3.29
C VAL A 239 4.25 -2.10 2.29
N THR A 240 4.56 -2.02 0.99
CA THR A 240 3.54 -2.11 -0.06
C THR A 240 4.01 -3.00 -1.22
N PRO A 241 4.06 -4.33 -1.02
CA PRO A 241 4.20 -5.27 -2.13
C PRO A 241 3.00 -5.17 -3.08
N MET A 242 3.07 -5.85 -4.22
CA MET A 242 1.90 -6.00 -5.09
C MET A 242 0.75 -6.66 -4.33
N GLY A 243 -0.46 -6.10 -4.47
CA GLY A 243 -1.63 -6.57 -3.73
C GLY A 243 -1.62 -6.22 -2.24
N ALA A 244 -0.76 -5.25 -1.82
CA ALA A 244 -0.69 -4.80 -0.43
C ALA A 244 -2.06 -4.47 0.16
N ASN A 245 -2.28 -4.90 1.40
CA ASN A 245 -3.53 -4.67 2.09
C ASN A 245 -3.34 -4.50 3.60
N ILE A 246 -4.29 -3.79 4.20
CA ILE A 246 -4.46 -3.70 5.65
C ILE A 246 -5.85 -4.23 5.96
N GLN A 247 -5.95 -5.19 6.88
CA GLN A 247 -7.21 -5.76 7.31
C GLN A 247 -7.41 -5.44 8.79
N MET A 248 -8.58 -4.93 9.12
CA MET A 248 -9.04 -4.67 10.48
C MET A 248 -10.20 -5.63 10.75
N VAL A 249 -9.99 -6.58 11.63
CA VAL A 249 -10.96 -7.63 11.94
C VAL A 249 -11.52 -7.42 13.33
N PHE A 250 -12.83 -7.25 13.40
CA PHE A 250 -13.55 -6.96 14.63
C PHE A 250 -14.16 -8.24 15.22
N TYR A 251 -14.05 -8.37 16.53
CA TYR A 251 -14.56 -9.52 17.28
C TYR A 251 -15.51 -9.06 18.38
N ARG A 252 -16.65 -9.74 18.47
CA ARG A 252 -17.64 -9.55 19.53
C ARG A 252 -17.93 -10.87 20.21
N SER A 253 -18.07 -10.86 21.53
CA SER A 253 -18.50 -12.00 22.33
C SER A 253 -19.90 -11.75 22.88
N LYS A 254 -20.70 -12.82 23.03
CA LYS A 254 -21.98 -12.76 23.78
C LYS A 254 -21.79 -12.65 25.30
N LYS A 255 -20.57 -12.84 25.79
CA LYS A 255 -20.24 -12.87 27.23
C LYS A 255 -19.63 -11.55 27.72
N CYS A 256 -19.32 -10.62 26.82
CA CYS A 256 -18.63 -9.39 27.14
C CYS A 256 -19.05 -8.31 26.10
N ASP A 257 -19.23 -7.10 26.56
CA ASP A 257 -19.59 -5.96 25.70
C ASP A 257 -18.39 -5.39 24.94
N ASP A 258 -17.17 -5.77 25.32
CA ASP A 258 -15.94 -5.33 24.65
C ASP A 258 -15.93 -5.75 23.19
N ILE A 259 -15.61 -4.82 22.32
CA ILE A 259 -15.26 -5.08 20.93
C ILE A 259 -13.75 -5.12 20.83
N LEU A 260 -13.22 -6.22 20.30
CA LEU A 260 -11.80 -6.37 20.04
C LEU A 260 -11.52 -6.20 18.56
N ILE A 261 -10.37 -5.62 18.26
CA ILE A 261 -9.86 -5.48 16.90
C ILE A 261 -8.49 -6.15 16.78
N LYS A 262 -8.27 -6.81 15.65
CA LYS A 262 -6.97 -7.31 15.22
C LYS A 262 -6.60 -6.66 13.88
N VAL A 263 -5.36 -6.20 13.77
CA VAL A 263 -4.84 -5.58 12.54
C VAL A 263 -3.90 -6.54 11.85
N LEU A 264 -4.12 -6.74 10.54
CA LEU A 264 -3.19 -7.47 9.67
C LEU A 264 -2.65 -6.52 8.61
N HIS A 265 -1.38 -6.67 8.30
CA HIS A 265 -0.72 -6.00 7.18
C HIS A 265 -0.16 -7.05 6.23
N ASN A 266 -0.57 -6.97 4.99
CA ASN A 266 -0.25 -7.99 3.98
C ASN A 266 -0.57 -9.41 4.48
N GLU A 267 -1.77 -9.55 5.08
CA GLU A 267 -2.34 -10.78 5.62
C GLU A 267 -1.56 -11.38 6.82
N ARG A 268 -0.63 -10.62 7.42
CA ARG A 268 0.10 -11.03 8.64
C ARG A 268 -0.33 -10.18 9.82
N GLU A 269 -0.61 -10.82 10.94
CA GLU A 269 -0.96 -10.15 12.19
C GLU A 269 0.12 -9.16 12.62
N GLN A 270 -0.30 -8.00 13.09
CA GLN A 270 0.60 -6.94 13.52
C GLN A 270 0.47 -6.67 15.01
N LEU A 271 1.62 -6.59 15.67
CA LEU A 271 1.73 -5.91 16.95
C LEU A 271 2.01 -4.42 16.62
N LEU A 272 1.06 -3.56 16.98
CA LEU A 272 1.17 -2.13 16.74
C LEU A 272 2.18 -1.50 17.70
N ASP A 273 2.75 -0.36 17.30
CA ASP A 273 3.63 0.40 18.19
C ASP A 273 2.88 0.79 19.48
N SER A 274 3.52 0.61 20.63
CA SER A 274 2.93 0.91 21.94
C SER A 274 2.56 2.38 22.12
N ALA A 275 3.16 3.28 21.33
CA ALA A 275 2.76 4.68 21.27
C ALA A 275 1.40 4.90 20.58
N VAL A 276 0.92 3.92 19.81
CA VAL A 276 -0.37 3.97 19.11
C VAL A 276 -1.44 3.25 19.92
N ALA A 277 -1.18 2.01 20.33
CA ALA A 277 -2.14 1.24 21.10
C ALA A 277 -1.44 0.18 21.96
N THR A 278 -2.06 -0.15 23.09
CA THR A 278 -1.62 -1.23 23.97
C THR A 278 -2.53 -2.44 23.76
N PRO A 279 -1.98 -3.62 23.43
CA PRO A 279 -2.80 -4.81 23.27
C PRO A 279 -3.40 -5.26 24.61
N VAL A 280 -4.60 -5.78 24.54
CA VAL A 280 -5.25 -6.42 25.71
C VAL A 280 -4.67 -7.80 25.92
N GLU A 281 -4.52 -8.54 24.82
CA GLU A 281 -3.94 -9.89 24.79
C GLU A 281 -3.34 -10.13 23.40
N SER A 282 -2.09 -10.59 23.33
CA SER A 282 -1.39 -10.91 22.07
C SER A 282 -1.46 -9.74 21.08
N VAL A 283 -2.20 -9.89 19.97
CA VAL A 283 -2.36 -8.88 18.89
C VAL A 283 -3.77 -8.27 18.86
N TYR A 284 -4.54 -8.43 19.95
CA TYR A 284 -5.89 -7.90 20.07
C TYR A 284 -5.91 -6.59 20.87
N TYR A 285 -6.64 -5.62 20.37
CA TYR A 285 -6.82 -4.30 20.96
C TYR A 285 -8.28 -4.05 21.24
N ARG A 286 -8.62 -3.22 22.23
CA ARG A 286 -9.99 -2.74 22.40
C ARG A 286 -10.31 -1.71 21.35
N TRP A 287 -11.53 -1.80 20.85
CA TRP A 287 -12.13 -0.74 20.03
C TRP A 287 -12.94 0.17 20.94
N GLU A 288 -12.48 1.43 21.14
CA GLU A 288 -13.10 2.44 22.02
C GLU A 288 -13.44 3.69 21.22
#